data_bf1ddac6bf1b632791991ec5dee75353
#
_entry.id   bf1ddac6bf1b632791991ec5dee75353
#
_cell.length_a   1.000
_cell.length_b   1.000
_cell.length_c   1.000
_cell.angle_alpha   90.00
_cell.angle_beta   90.00
_cell.angle_gamma   90.00
#
_symmetry.space_group_name_H-M   'P 1'
#
loop_
_entity.id
_entity.type
_entity.pdbx_description
1 polymer ?
#
loop_
_entity_poly.entity_id
_entity_poly.type
_entity_poly.pdbx_seq_one_letter_code
_entity_poly.pdbx_strand_id
1 'polypeptide(L)'
;MNNTIIVLDFGSQYTQLIARRLREEGVYTEILPFNAKLSDIKAKDPKGIILSGGPASVYAKDAYFCDNGVFELNIPILGVCYGMQLLAHTHGAEVLAADHKEYGKAELSVIKEHDLFKDTPSKQIVWMSHSDYVKDLPKGFEAIAISENSPYCAFGDDKRKFYAIQFHAEVQHSEYGTQILKNFAKYICGCESTWNMGSFAKNKIEEIRKTVGTHKVLCAVSGGVDSSVTAALLAAAVPENLILVFVDNGLLRKNEKEQVEATFRTKLGVELVSIDASEIFLGRLAGVIDPEKKRKIIGETFIEIFEKEAKKHGDVKFLAQGTLYTDIIESSVVGSSKTIKSHHNVGGLPDWMTFELIEPLREIFKDEVRKLGLELGLSRELVFRHPFPGPGLAIRIMGEVNKPSLELLRKADVILRDELKSSGWYNKTWQAFCVLLNVNSVGVMGDNRTYENAVCVRVVDASDGMTASFSRLPYDLLENVSRRIINEVNGINRVVYDISSKPPATIEWE
;
A
#
# COMPACT_ATOMS: atom_id res chain seq x y z
N MET A 1 -18.40 21.74 -2.61
CA MET A 1 -18.32 21.38 -4.04
C MET A 1 -17.40 20.18 -4.14
N ASN A 2 -17.87 19.08 -4.74
CA ASN A 2 -17.06 17.88 -4.90
C ASN A 2 -15.93 18.13 -5.90
N ASN A 3 -14.69 18.01 -5.45
CA ASN A 3 -13.48 18.09 -6.28
C ASN A 3 -12.96 16.66 -6.56
N THR A 4 -13.84 15.77 -7.04
CA THR A 4 -13.52 14.34 -7.17
C THR A 4 -13.25 13.98 -8.63
N ILE A 5 -12.19 13.21 -8.85
CA ILE A 5 -11.97 12.49 -10.11
C ILE A 5 -12.20 11.00 -9.83
N ILE A 6 -12.95 10.34 -10.70
CA ILE A 6 -13.13 8.89 -10.67
C ILE A 6 -12.14 8.25 -11.65
N VAL A 7 -11.44 7.21 -11.20
CA VAL A 7 -10.67 6.33 -12.08
C VAL A 7 -11.43 5.01 -12.21
N LEU A 8 -11.82 4.65 -13.43
CA LEU A 8 -12.36 3.31 -13.73
C LEU A 8 -11.20 2.35 -13.98
N ASP A 9 -11.14 1.29 -13.18
CA ASP A 9 -10.04 0.32 -13.21
C ASP A 9 -10.35 -0.83 -14.17
N PHE A 10 -9.61 -0.87 -15.27
CA PHE A 10 -9.66 -1.93 -16.28
C PHE A 10 -8.62 -3.04 -16.04
N GLY A 11 -8.04 -3.13 -14.84
CA GLY A 11 -7.11 -4.18 -14.45
C GLY A 11 -5.63 -3.85 -14.71
N SER A 12 -5.28 -2.58 -14.89
CA SER A 12 -3.88 -2.17 -14.98
C SER A 12 -3.18 -2.27 -13.63
N GLN A 13 -1.97 -2.80 -13.62
CA GLN A 13 -1.08 -2.74 -12.45
C GLN A 13 -0.74 -1.31 -12.02
N TYR A 14 -0.99 -0.31 -12.87
CA TYR A 14 -0.66 1.09 -12.63
C TYR A 14 -1.86 1.95 -12.21
N THR A 15 -3.09 1.40 -12.17
CA THR A 15 -4.31 2.17 -11.86
C THR A 15 -4.19 2.97 -10.55
N GLN A 16 -3.64 2.35 -9.50
CA GLN A 16 -3.46 3.02 -8.22
C GLN A 16 -2.50 4.22 -8.30
N LEU A 17 -1.51 4.18 -9.21
CA LEU A 17 -0.58 5.29 -9.39
C LEU A 17 -1.27 6.53 -9.96
N ILE A 18 -2.27 6.37 -10.84
CA ILE A 18 -3.07 7.51 -11.35
C ILE A 18 -3.70 8.26 -10.16
N ALA A 19 -4.40 7.53 -9.28
CA ALA A 19 -5.05 8.14 -8.12
C ALA A 19 -4.05 8.80 -7.18
N ARG A 20 -2.91 8.14 -6.92
CA ARG A 20 -1.86 8.70 -6.04
C ARG A 20 -1.27 9.99 -6.61
N ARG A 21 -0.95 10.05 -7.92
CA ARG A 21 -0.42 11.27 -8.56
C ARG A 21 -1.39 12.44 -8.44
N LEU A 22 -2.67 12.21 -8.68
CA LEU A 22 -3.69 13.25 -8.54
C LEU A 22 -3.88 13.72 -7.10
N ARG A 23 -3.83 12.82 -6.13
CA ARG A 23 -3.90 13.15 -4.70
C ARG A 23 -2.66 13.89 -4.21
N GLU A 24 -1.48 13.57 -4.72
CA GLU A 24 -0.24 14.33 -4.49
C GLU A 24 -0.38 15.79 -4.96
N GLU A 25 -1.16 16.05 -6.02
CA GLU A 25 -1.50 17.38 -6.53
C GLU A 25 -2.70 18.04 -5.82
N GLY A 26 -3.19 17.41 -4.76
CA GLY A 26 -4.28 17.94 -3.92
C GLY A 26 -5.69 17.68 -4.47
N VAL A 27 -5.85 16.76 -5.41
CA VAL A 27 -7.17 16.41 -5.99
C VAL A 27 -7.61 15.04 -5.48
N TYR A 28 -8.76 15.01 -4.77
CA TYR A 28 -9.32 13.74 -4.32
C TYR A 28 -9.69 12.85 -5.51
N THR A 29 -9.25 11.60 -5.46
CA THR A 29 -9.45 10.63 -6.54
C THR A 29 -9.87 9.30 -5.97
N GLU A 30 -10.92 8.73 -6.51
CA GLU A 30 -11.46 7.43 -6.10
C GLU A 30 -11.37 6.44 -7.26
N ILE A 31 -11.01 5.19 -6.96
CA ILE A 31 -10.94 4.11 -7.94
C ILE A 31 -12.20 3.27 -7.81
N LEU A 32 -12.89 3.06 -8.93
CA LEU A 32 -14.03 2.15 -9.04
C LEU A 32 -13.73 1.08 -10.09
N PRO A 33 -14.30 -0.12 -9.99
CA PRO A 33 -14.14 -1.14 -11.01
C PRO A 33 -14.75 -0.65 -12.34
N PHE A 34 -14.21 -1.11 -13.46
CA PHE A 34 -14.67 -0.70 -14.81
C PHE A 34 -16.18 -0.91 -15.03
N ASN A 35 -16.75 -1.93 -14.39
CA ASN A 35 -18.18 -2.28 -14.46
C ASN A 35 -19.03 -1.66 -13.36
N ALA A 36 -18.53 -0.60 -12.69
CA ALA A 36 -19.31 0.14 -11.70
C ALA A 36 -20.62 0.65 -12.31
N LYS A 37 -21.70 0.58 -11.53
CA LYS A 37 -23.00 1.08 -11.98
C LYS A 37 -22.96 2.58 -12.20
N LEU A 38 -23.59 3.05 -13.27
CA LEU A 38 -23.68 4.48 -13.56
C LEU A 38 -24.27 5.29 -12.41
N SER A 39 -25.23 4.71 -11.65
CA SER A 39 -25.80 5.31 -10.44
C SER A 39 -24.75 5.63 -9.38
N ASP A 40 -23.81 4.71 -9.18
CA ASP A 40 -22.77 4.84 -8.16
C ASP A 40 -21.74 5.89 -8.56
N ILE A 41 -21.40 5.97 -9.85
CA ILE A 41 -20.55 7.01 -10.43
C ILE A 41 -21.22 8.38 -10.26
N LYS A 42 -22.52 8.50 -10.64
CA LYS A 42 -23.28 9.75 -10.50
C LYS A 42 -23.42 10.22 -9.06
N ALA A 43 -23.58 9.28 -8.12
CA ALA A 43 -23.69 9.61 -6.69
C ALA A 43 -22.43 10.26 -6.12
N LYS A 44 -21.26 10.07 -6.76
CA LYS A 44 -19.98 10.69 -6.38
C LYS A 44 -19.84 12.12 -6.95
N ASP A 45 -20.70 12.54 -7.85
CA ASP A 45 -20.69 13.86 -8.51
C ASP A 45 -19.27 14.25 -9.00
N PRO A 46 -18.63 13.42 -9.86
CA PRO A 46 -17.25 13.64 -10.27
C PRO A 46 -17.12 14.81 -11.24
N LYS A 47 -16.02 15.56 -11.14
CA LYS A 47 -15.63 16.59 -12.11
C LYS A 47 -14.95 16.03 -13.36
N GLY A 48 -14.47 14.80 -13.31
CA GLY A 48 -13.85 14.12 -14.44
C GLY A 48 -13.72 12.63 -14.19
N ILE A 49 -13.55 11.88 -15.26
CA ILE A 49 -13.35 10.42 -15.22
C ILE A 49 -12.06 10.08 -15.97
N ILE A 50 -11.27 9.16 -15.40
CA ILE A 50 -10.12 8.58 -16.07
C ILE A 50 -10.39 7.09 -16.31
N LEU A 51 -10.25 6.65 -17.55
CA LEU A 51 -10.29 5.24 -17.93
C LEU A 51 -8.86 4.73 -17.88
N SER A 52 -8.56 3.79 -16.99
CA SER A 52 -7.18 3.30 -16.80
C SER A 52 -6.70 2.41 -17.96
N GLY A 53 -5.45 2.02 -17.91
CA GLY A 53 -4.93 0.92 -18.72
C GLY A 53 -5.57 -0.42 -18.35
N GLY A 54 -5.29 -1.45 -19.12
CA GLY A 54 -5.79 -2.81 -18.91
C GLY A 54 -5.03 -3.84 -19.73
N PRO A 55 -5.11 -5.13 -19.38
CA PRO A 55 -4.39 -6.21 -20.07
C PRO A 55 -5.10 -6.73 -21.32
N ALA A 56 -6.38 -6.38 -21.51
CA ALA A 56 -7.20 -6.89 -22.60
C ALA A 56 -7.05 -6.04 -23.89
N SER A 57 -7.48 -6.60 -25.02
CA SER A 57 -7.69 -5.85 -26.27
C SER A 57 -9.17 -5.54 -26.41
N VAL A 58 -9.52 -4.32 -26.87
CA VAL A 58 -10.93 -3.87 -26.99
C VAL A 58 -11.76 -4.69 -28.00
N TYR A 59 -11.13 -5.42 -28.89
CA TYR A 59 -11.77 -6.31 -29.86
C TYR A 59 -11.80 -7.79 -29.42
N ALA A 60 -11.28 -8.12 -28.22
CA ALA A 60 -11.32 -9.45 -27.67
C ALA A 60 -12.75 -9.80 -27.17
N LYS A 61 -13.09 -11.10 -27.13
CA LYS A 61 -14.42 -11.56 -26.67
C LYS A 61 -14.68 -11.24 -25.19
N ASP A 62 -13.64 -11.17 -24.41
CA ASP A 62 -13.61 -10.88 -22.98
C ASP A 62 -13.13 -9.46 -22.68
N ALA A 63 -13.26 -8.54 -23.65
CA ALA A 63 -12.91 -7.15 -23.48
C ALA A 63 -13.71 -6.47 -22.35
N TYR A 64 -13.08 -5.58 -21.64
CA TYR A 64 -13.67 -4.86 -20.53
C TYR A 64 -14.32 -3.56 -21.01
N PHE A 65 -15.62 -3.43 -20.82
CA PHE A 65 -16.38 -2.23 -21.16
C PHE A 65 -17.02 -1.62 -19.92
N CYS A 66 -16.97 -0.31 -19.79
CA CYS A 66 -17.77 0.41 -18.81
C CYS A 66 -19.20 0.65 -19.37
N ASP A 67 -20.10 1.10 -18.50
CA ASP A 67 -21.42 1.54 -18.90
C ASP A 67 -21.33 2.69 -19.89
N ASN A 68 -21.99 2.59 -21.06
CA ASN A 68 -21.96 3.61 -22.10
C ASN A 68 -22.49 4.97 -21.61
N GLY A 69 -23.38 5.00 -20.63
CA GLY A 69 -23.85 6.22 -19.98
C GLY A 69 -22.73 7.06 -19.33
N VAL A 70 -21.54 6.50 -19.12
CA VAL A 70 -20.36 7.25 -18.68
C VAL A 70 -19.99 8.35 -19.68
N PHE A 71 -20.07 8.04 -20.98
CA PHE A 71 -19.77 9.01 -22.06
C PHE A 71 -20.88 10.06 -22.26
N GLU A 72 -22.03 9.89 -21.62
CA GLU A 72 -23.17 10.83 -21.68
C GLU A 72 -23.24 11.78 -20.47
N LEU A 73 -22.29 11.66 -19.53
CA LEU A 73 -22.29 12.48 -18.30
C LEU A 73 -21.95 13.96 -18.51
N ASN A 74 -21.50 14.35 -19.71
CA ASN A 74 -21.07 15.72 -20.05
C ASN A 74 -19.93 16.26 -19.15
N ILE A 75 -19.08 15.39 -18.67
CA ILE A 75 -17.89 15.72 -17.89
C ILE A 75 -16.63 15.27 -18.65
N PRO A 76 -15.46 15.87 -18.38
CA PRO A 76 -14.21 15.48 -19.01
C PRO A 76 -13.86 14.01 -18.79
N ILE A 77 -13.38 13.34 -19.84
CA ILE A 77 -12.88 11.97 -19.79
C ILE A 77 -11.46 11.91 -20.34
N LEU A 78 -10.56 11.21 -19.63
CA LEU A 78 -9.21 10.89 -20.10
C LEU A 78 -9.04 9.38 -20.18
N GLY A 79 -8.79 8.86 -21.39
CA GLY A 79 -8.39 7.46 -21.58
C GLY A 79 -6.87 7.30 -21.54
N VAL A 80 -6.38 6.33 -20.76
CA VAL A 80 -4.95 5.98 -20.65
C VAL A 80 -4.72 4.57 -21.18
N CYS A 81 -3.87 4.39 -22.15
CA CYS A 81 -3.50 3.10 -22.75
C CYS A 81 -4.75 2.33 -23.22
N TYR A 82 -5.17 1.26 -22.52
CA TYR A 82 -6.43 0.58 -22.84
C TYR A 82 -7.64 1.53 -22.84
N GLY A 83 -7.71 2.43 -21.86
CA GLY A 83 -8.78 3.44 -21.78
C GLY A 83 -8.83 4.37 -23.01
N MET A 84 -7.68 4.69 -23.60
CA MET A 84 -7.61 5.41 -24.88
C MET A 84 -8.22 4.60 -26.01
N GLN A 85 -7.84 3.31 -26.11
CA GLN A 85 -8.34 2.39 -27.15
C GLN A 85 -9.84 2.17 -26.99
N LEU A 86 -10.33 2.02 -25.75
CA LEU A 86 -11.76 1.91 -25.43
C LEU A 86 -12.52 3.17 -25.88
N LEU A 87 -12.01 4.36 -25.55
CA LEU A 87 -12.61 5.62 -25.97
C LEU A 87 -12.71 5.73 -27.49
N ALA A 88 -11.63 5.40 -28.19
CA ALA A 88 -11.59 5.40 -29.65
C ALA A 88 -12.58 4.39 -30.26
N HIS A 89 -12.57 3.14 -29.78
CA HIS A 89 -13.44 2.07 -30.24
C HIS A 89 -14.92 2.39 -30.03
N THR A 90 -15.29 2.89 -28.85
CA THR A 90 -16.67 3.27 -28.51
C THR A 90 -17.19 4.38 -29.43
N HIS A 91 -16.29 5.23 -29.96
CA HIS A 91 -16.65 6.32 -30.88
C HIS A 91 -16.44 5.98 -32.38
N GLY A 92 -16.25 4.69 -32.66
CA GLY A 92 -16.26 4.17 -34.05
C GLY A 92 -14.92 4.12 -34.73
N ALA A 93 -13.81 4.27 -34.00
CA ALA A 93 -12.48 4.04 -34.55
C ALA A 93 -12.11 2.55 -34.55
N GLU A 94 -11.26 2.17 -35.49
CA GLU A 94 -10.68 0.84 -35.56
C GLU A 94 -9.42 0.76 -34.67
N VAL A 95 -9.36 -0.25 -33.79
CA VAL A 95 -8.18 -0.58 -33.00
C VAL A 95 -7.61 -1.90 -33.48
N LEU A 96 -6.33 -1.93 -33.75
CA LEU A 96 -5.64 -3.08 -34.34
C LEU A 96 -4.43 -3.50 -33.49
N ALA A 97 -4.06 -4.77 -33.62
CA ALA A 97 -2.78 -5.24 -33.11
C ALA A 97 -1.63 -4.57 -33.88
N ALA A 98 -0.64 -4.08 -33.16
CA ALA A 98 0.52 -3.45 -33.79
C ALA A 98 1.52 -4.49 -34.32
N ASP A 99 2.08 -4.25 -35.48
CA ASP A 99 3.19 -5.04 -36.04
C ASP A 99 4.45 -4.90 -35.16
N HIS A 100 4.66 -3.70 -34.60
CA HIS A 100 5.73 -3.39 -33.66
C HIS A 100 5.12 -2.95 -32.33
N LYS A 101 5.28 -3.81 -31.31
CA LYS A 101 4.85 -3.51 -29.95
C LYS A 101 5.73 -2.46 -29.31
N GLU A 102 5.16 -1.56 -28.53
CA GLU A 102 5.93 -0.54 -27.79
C GLU A 102 5.96 -0.87 -26.30
N TYR A 103 7.13 -1.22 -25.79
CA TYR A 103 7.40 -1.43 -24.37
C TYR A 103 8.66 -0.67 -23.96
N GLY A 104 8.52 0.15 -22.91
CA GLY A 104 9.63 0.93 -22.38
C GLY A 104 9.57 2.41 -22.74
N LYS A 105 10.73 3.04 -22.82
CA LYS A 105 10.87 4.48 -23.11
C LYS A 105 10.67 4.77 -24.59
N ALA A 106 9.85 5.78 -24.88
CA ALA A 106 9.65 6.32 -26.23
C ALA A 106 9.70 7.85 -26.20
N GLU A 107 10.14 8.47 -27.28
CA GLU A 107 10.07 9.92 -27.46
C GLU A 107 8.67 10.31 -27.94
N LEU A 108 8.00 11.16 -27.16
CA LEU A 108 6.74 11.80 -27.52
C LEU A 108 7.03 13.16 -28.18
N SER A 109 6.34 13.46 -29.28
CA SER A 109 6.33 14.77 -29.91
C SER A 109 4.92 15.37 -29.85
N VAL A 110 4.75 16.47 -29.13
CA VAL A 110 3.50 17.27 -29.09
C VAL A 110 3.43 18.07 -30.37
N ILE A 111 2.39 17.82 -31.20
CA ILE A 111 2.21 18.42 -32.51
C ILE A 111 1.15 19.52 -32.55
N LYS A 112 0.35 19.63 -31.49
CA LYS A 112 -0.67 20.63 -31.29
C LYS A 112 -0.60 21.19 -29.87
N GLU A 113 -0.58 22.53 -29.72
CA GLU A 113 -0.70 23.15 -28.41
C GLU A 113 -2.06 22.82 -27.79
N HIS A 114 -2.04 22.32 -26.55
CA HIS A 114 -3.24 21.85 -25.87
C HIS A 114 -3.07 21.92 -24.35
N ASP A 115 -4.14 22.22 -23.63
CA ASP A 115 -4.13 22.34 -22.14
C ASP A 115 -3.64 21.06 -21.44
N LEU A 116 -3.84 19.88 -22.05
CA LEU A 116 -3.33 18.60 -21.49
C LEU A 116 -1.79 18.59 -21.37
N PHE A 117 -1.08 19.25 -22.30
CA PHE A 117 0.38 19.34 -22.34
C PHE A 117 0.94 20.68 -21.90
N LYS A 118 0.12 21.51 -21.26
CA LYS A 118 0.53 22.82 -20.76
C LYS A 118 1.71 22.68 -19.79
N ASP A 119 2.69 23.56 -19.95
CA ASP A 119 3.92 23.59 -19.14
C ASP A 119 4.77 22.30 -19.26
N THR A 120 4.63 21.56 -20.36
CA THR A 120 5.53 20.45 -20.73
C THR A 120 6.29 20.77 -22.02
N PRO A 121 7.51 20.23 -22.21
CA PRO A 121 8.22 20.41 -23.47
C PRO A 121 7.50 19.70 -24.64
N SER A 122 7.72 20.23 -25.87
CA SER A 122 7.17 19.61 -27.08
C SER A 122 7.74 18.23 -27.38
N LYS A 123 8.96 17.93 -26.90
CA LYS A 123 9.58 16.61 -26.95
C LYS A 123 9.89 16.15 -25.53
N GLN A 124 9.49 14.94 -25.19
CA GLN A 124 9.66 14.38 -23.85
C GLN A 124 9.67 12.85 -23.89
N ILE A 125 10.27 12.23 -22.90
CA ILE A 125 10.29 10.77 -22.76
C ILE A 125 9.06 10.32 -21.98
N VAL A 126 8.37 9.32 -22.55
CA VAL A 126 7.20 8.67 -21.96
C VAL A 126 7.39 7.16 -21.87
N TRP A 127 6.60 6.50 -21.02
CA TRP A 127 6.62 5.05 -20.86
C TRP A 127 5.47 4.40 -21.61
N MET A 128 5.81 3.58 -22.58
CA MET A 128 4.89 2.77 -23.37
C MET A 128 4.76 1.37 -22.80
N SER A 129 3.56 0.79 -22.89
CA SER A 129 3.31 -0.61 -22.52
C SER A 129 2.05 -1.10 -23.26
N HIS A 130 2.14 -1.25 -24.58
CA HIS A 130 1.00 -1.65 -25.41
C HIS A 130 1.40 -2.50 -26.62
N SER A 131 0.44 -3.32 -27.07
CA SER A 131 0.52 -4.14 -28.28
C SER A 131 -0.52 -3.76 -29.34
N ASP A 132 -1.44 -2.86 -28.99
CA ASP A 132 -2.53 -2.42 -29.87
C ASP A 132 -2.42 -0.91 -30.11
N TYR A 133 -2.92 -0.44 -31.26
CA TYR A 133 -2.93 0.97 -31.61
C TYR A 133 -4.26 1.39 -32.27
N VAL A 134 -4.58 2.67 -32.15
CA VAL A 134 -5.72 3.29 -32.83
C VAL A 134 -5.30 3.59 -34.28
N LYS A 135 -5.99 3.00 -35.25
CA LYS A 135 -5.68 3.14 -36.69
C LYS A 135 -6.11 4.49 -37.24
N ASP A 136 -7.33 4.89 -36.93
CA ASP A 136 -7.96 6.12 -37.39
C ASP A 136 -8.62 6.86 -36.23
N LEU A 137 -8.64 8.18 -36.29
CA LEU A 137 -9.31 8.96 -35.24
C LEU A 137 -10.84 8.97 -35.47
N PRO A 138 -11.63 8.83 -34.38
CA PRO A 138 -13.07 8.98 -34.46
C PRO A 138 -13.46 10.39 -34.95
N LYS A 139 -14.64 10.54 -35.52
CA LYS A 139 -15.13 11.84 -35.98
C LYS A 139 -15.16 12.89 -34.88
N GLY A 140 -14.51 14.01 -35.10
CA GLY A 140 -14.44 15.14 -34.16
C GLY A 140 -13.21 15.13 -33.27
N PHE A 141 -12.42 14.05 -33.25
CA PHE A 141 -11.15 14.01 -32.55
C PHE A 141 -10.01 14.53 -33.42
N GLU A 142 -9.03 15.14 -32.79
CA GLU A 142 -7.82 15.66 -33.39
C GLU A 142 -6.58 15.10 -32.69
N ALA A 143 -5.52 14.81 -33.46
CA ALA A 143 -4.24 14.39 -32.89
C ALA A 143 -3.58 15.54 -32.14
N ILE A 144 -3.04 15.25 -30.95
CA ILE A 144 -2.34 16.22 -30.10
C ILE A 144 -0.84 15.88 -30.03
N ALA A 145 -0.50 14.59 -29.94
CA ALA A 145 0.89 14.14 -29.89
C ALA A 145 1.08 12.80 -30.62
N ILE A 146 2.31 12.57 -31.09
CA ILE A 146 2.74 11.39 -31.83
C ILE A 146 4.00 10.78 -31.19
N SER A 147 4.24 9.49 -31.43
CA SER A 147 5.54 8.84 -31.24
C SER A 147 6.02 8.21 -32.55
N GLU A 148 7.21 7.63 -32.57
CA GLU A 148 7.77 6.98 -33.76
C GLU A 148 6.84 5.89 -34.33
N ASN A 149 6.21 5.09 -33.44
CA ASN A 149 5.39 3.95 -33.83
C ASN A 149 3.88 4.16 -33.56
N SER A 150 3.49 5.30 -32.97
CA SER A 150 2.10 5.62 -32.70
C SER A 150 1.71 6.99 -33.28
N PRO A 151 0.99 7.00 -34.44
CA PRO A 151 0.59 8.26 -35.09
C PRO A 151 -0.44 9.07 -34.29
N TYR A 152 -1.08 8.44 -33.29
CA TYR A 152 -2.06 9.06 -32.42
C TYR A 152 -1.72 8.74 -30.96
N CYS A 153 -0.50 9.11 -30.52
CA CYS A 153 -0.05 8.87 -29.16
C CYS A 153 -0.83 9.67 -28.10
N ALA A 154 -1.39 10.82 -28.52
CA ALA A 154 -2.44 11.53 -27.80
C ALA A 154 -3.40 12.20 -28.77
N PHE A 155 -4.68 12.18 -28.42
CA PHE A 155 -5.73 12.85 -29.20
C PHE A 155 -6.85 13.37 -28.27
N GLY A 156 -7.72 14.25 -28.80
CA GLY A 156 -8.84 14.78 -28.03
C GLY A 156 -9.95 15.38 -28.87
N ASP A 157 -11.10 15.58 -28.23
CA ASP A 157 -12.25 16.33 -28.72
C ASP A 157 -12.65 17.36 -27.65
N ASP A 158 -12.31 18.63 -27.90
CA ASP A 158 -12.57 19.72 -26.95
C ASP A 158 -14.06 20.00 -26.73
N LYS A 159 -14.91 19.67 -27.72
CA LYS A 159 -16.37 19.89 -27.59
C LYS A 159 -16.99 18.92 -26.62
N ARG A 160 -16.59 17.63 -26.69
CA ARG A 160 -17.05 16.59 -25.77
C ARG A 160 -16.22 16.53 -24.50
N LYS A 161 -15.06 17.18 -24.48
CA LYS A 161 -14.04 17.12 -23.43
C LYS A 161 -13.50 15.71 -23.23
N PHE A 162 -13.27 14.98 -24.31
CA PHE A 162 -12.73 13.64 -24.32
C PHE A 162 -11.29 13.66 -24.80
N TYR A 163 -10.40 13.12 -24.01
CA TYR A 163 -8.96 13.09 -24.25
C TYR A 163 -8.41 11.69 -24.07
N ALA A 164 -7.30 11.40 -24.71
CA ALA A 164 -6.70 10.09 -24.66
C ALA A 164 -5.17 10.18 -24.81
N ILE A 165 -4.46 9.32 -24.09
CA ILE A 165 -3.02 9.14 -24.16
C ILE A 165 -2.68 7.65 -24.22
N GLN A 166 -1.76 7.25 -25.10
CA GLN A 166 -1.35 5.86 -25.26
C GLN A 166 -0.35 5.43 -24.18
N PHE A 167 0.45 6.35 -23.69
CA PHE A 167 1.49 6.11 -22.69
C PHE A 167 0.96 6.18 -21.27
N HIS A 168 1.75 5.64 -20.34
CA HIS A 168 1.47 5.67 -18.91
C HIS A 168 2.05 6.93 -18.26
N ALA A 169 1.23 7.96 -18.10
CA ALA A 169 1.60 9.21 -17.45
C ALA A 169 1.85 9.06 -15.95
N GLU A 170 1.28 8.05 -15.31
CA GLU A 170 1.32 7.80 -13.88
C GLU A 170 2.65 7.22 -13.38
N VAL A 171 3.47 6.63 -14.26
CA VAL A 171 4.73 6.00 -13.88
C VAL A 171 5.89 7.00 -13.89
N GLN A 172 6.91 6.78 -13.05
CA GLN A 172 8.08 7.67 -12.92
C GLN A 172 8.92 7.82 -14.19
N HIS A 173 8.82 6.86 -15.11
CA HIS A 173 9.58 6.88 -16.37
C HIS A 173 9.00 7.84 -17.41
N SER A 174 7.78 8.33 -17.20
CA SER A 174 7.18 9.43 -17.99
C SER A 174 7.59 10.75 -17.33
N GLU A 175 8.55 11.47 -17.95
CA GLU A 175 9.22 12.63 -17.33
C GLU A 175 8.23 13.72 -16.85
N TYR A 176 7.21 14.01 -17.65
CA TYR A 176 6.19 15.02 -17.36
C TYR A 176 4.80 14.42 -17.10
N GLY A 177 4.72 13.12 -16.82
CA GLY A 177 3.45 12.43 -16.67
C GLY A 177 2.58 12.99 -15.55
N THR A 178 3.16 13.31 -14.39
CA THR A 178 2.43 13.96 -13.29
C THR A 178 1.87 15.34 -13.70
N GLN A 179 2.61 16.12 -14.49
CA GLN A 179 2.14 17.40 -14.99
C GLN A 179 0.94 17.23 -15.94
N ILE A 180 0.96 16.23 -16.82
CA ILE A 180 -0.15 15.90 -17.72
C ILE A 180 -1.41 15.52 -16.94
N LEU A 181 -1.30 14.65 -15.93
CA LEU A 181 -2.43 14.29 -15.06
C LEU A 181 -2.96 15.49 -14.28
N LYS A 182 -2.06 16.35 -13.77
CA LYS A 182 -2.41 17.61 -13.11
C LYS A 182 -3.15 18.55 -14.06
N ASN A 183 -2.70 18.67 -15.30
CA ASN A 183 -3.33 19.51 -16.31
C ASN A 183 -4.76 19.04 -16.60
N PHE A 184 -4.96 17.74 -16.77
CA PHE A 184 -6.31 17.18 -16.90
C PHE A 184 -7.19 17.54 -15.71
N ALA A 185 -6.70 17.33 -14.48
CA ALA A 185 -7.49 17.59 -13.29
C ALA A 185 -7.80 19.09 -13.10
N LYS A 186 -6.80 19.95 -13.26
CA LYS A 186 -6.93 21.39 -12.90
C LYS A 186 -7.45 22.25 -14.03
N TYR A 187 -6.88 22.13 -15.23
CA TYR A 187 -7.26 23.00 -16.34
C TYR A 187 -8.49 22.49 -17.09
N ILE A 188 -8.60 21.17 -17.26
CA ILE A 188 -9.70 20.57 -18.04
C ILE A 188 -10.91 20.28 -17.14
N CYS A 189 -10.72 19.63 -15.99
CA CYS A 189 -11.81 19.32 -15.06
C CYS A 189 -12.14 20.47 -14.10
N GLY A 190 -11.27 21.47 -13.97
CA GLY A 190 -11.46 22.61 -13.04
C GLY A 190 -11.44 22.19 -11.56
N CYS A 191 -10.64 21.17 -11.20
CA CYS A 191 -10.48 20.77 -9.82
C CYS A 191 -9.54 21.73 -9.07
N GLU A 192 -9.87 22.02 -7.81
CA GLU A 192 -9.05 22.77 -6.88
C GLU A 192 -8.18 21.83 -6.03
N SER A 193 -7.03 22.30 -5.53
CA SER A 193 -6.18 21.56 -4.59
C SER A 193 -6.72 21.65 -3.18
N THR A 194 -7.74 20.87 -2.86
CA THR A 194 -8.39 20.84 -1.53
C THR A 194 -8.08 19.60 -0.71
N TRP A 195 -7.58 18.56 -1.36
CA TRP A 195 -7.23 17.32 -0.68
C TRP A 195 -5.91 17.45 0.08
N ASN A 196 -5.99 17.44 1.40
CA ASN A 196 -4.83 17.45 2.30
C ASN A 196 -5.18 16.75 3.62
N MET A 197 -4.18 16.25 4.32
CA MET A 197 -4.40 15.43 5.51
C MET A 197 -4.91 16.23 6.73
N GLY A 198 -4.63 17.51 6.83
CA GLY A 198 -5.19 18.35 7.89
C GLY A 198 -6.71 18.52 7.78
N SER A 199 -7.22 18.78 6.57
CA SER A 199 -8.66 18.84 6.31
C SER A 199 -9.31 17.47 6.45
N PHE A 200 -8.66 16.40 5.96
CA PHE A 200 -9.11 15.03 6.14
C PHE A 200 -9.25 14.68 7.63
N ALA A 201 -8.24 14.97 8.44
CA ALA A 201 -8.28 14.71 9.89
C ALA A 201 -9.49 15.36 10.56
N LYS A 202 -9.72 16.66 10.29
CA LYS A 202 -10.85 17.40 10.86
C LYS A 202 -12.20 16.75 10.49
N ASN A 203 -12.41 16.51 9.22
CA ASN A 203 -13.66 15.92 8.73
C ASN A 203 -13.86 14.49 9.30
N LYS A 204 -12.82 13.67 9.35
CA LYS A 204 -12.89 12.30 9.84
C LYS A 204 -13.13 12.25 11.36
N ILE A 205 -12.56 13.17 12.12
CA ILE A 205 -12.82 13.33 13.57
C ILE A 205 -14.31 13.66 13.81
N GLU A 206 -14.88 14.58 13.03
CA GLU A 206 -16.31 14.92 13.14
C GLU A 206 -17.22 13.75 12.75
N GLU A 207 -16.90 13.03 11.68
CA GLU A 207 -17.59 11.83 11.24
C GLU A 207 -17.58 10.75 12.33
N ILE A 208 -16.41 10.46 12.92
CA ILE A 208 -16.27 9.49 14.00
C ILE A 208 -17.12 9.90 15.21
N ARG A 209 -17.06 11.17 15.64
CA ARG A 209 -17.88 11.67 16.75
C ARG A 209 -19.38 11.44 16.51
N LYS A 210 -19.82 11.74 15.31
CA LYS A 210 -21.24 11.56 14.92
C LYS A 210 -21.65 10.10 14.89
N THR A 211 -20.78 9.23 14.37
CA THR A 211 -21.04 7.79 14.25
C THR A 211 -21.05 7.09 15.62
N VAL A 212 -20.05 7.38 16.42
CA VAL A 212 -19.87 6.74 17.74
C VAL A 212 -20.92 7.23 18.74
N GLY A 213 -21.18 8.55 18.76
CA GLY A 213 -22.10 9.14 19.74
C GLY A 213 -21.65 8.87 21.16
N THR A 214 -22.51 8.23 21.96
CA THR A 214 -22.23 7.86 23.37
C THR A 214 -21.73 6.41 23.55
N HIS A 215 -21.61 5.64 22.48
CA HIS A 215 -21.17 4.25 22.55
C HIS A 215 -19.66 4.09 22.69
N LYS A 216 -19.24 2.95 23.21
CA LYS A 216 -17.80 2.61 23.31
C LYS A 216 -17.25 2.04 22.01
N VAL A 217 -15.98 2.37 21.75
CA VAL A 217 -15.19 1.88 20.62
C VAL A 217 -13.99 1.11 21.14
N LEU A 218 -13.83 -0.12 20.70
CA LEU A 218 -12.63 -0.93 20.92
C LEU A 218 -11.67 -0.73 19.75
N CYS A 219 -10.42 -0.40 20.03
CA CYS A 219 -9.38 -0.27 19.01
C CYS A 219 -8.17 -1.13 19.36
N ALA A 220 -7.86 -2.07 18.49
CA ALA A 220 -6.65 -2.86 18.59
C ALA A 220 -5.43 -2.06 18.14
N VAL A 221 -4.39 -1.99 18.96
CA VAL A 221 -3.14 -1.36 18.62
C VAL A 221 -2.01 -2.39 18.59
N SER A 222 -1.38 -2.54 17.43
CA SER A 222 -0.24 -3.45 17.22
C SER A 222 1.12 -2.74 17.34
N GLY A 223 1.11 -1.42 17.58
CA GLY A 223 2.30 -0.58 17.47
C GLY A 223 2.73 -0.31 16.02
N GLY A 224 2.01 -0.80 15.01
CA GLY A 224 2.17 -0.44 13.60
C GLY A 224 1.67 0.98 13.32
N VAL A 225 2.09 1.54 12.16
CA VAL A 225 1.71 2.91 11.77
C VAL A 225 0.19 3.05 11.68
N ASP A 226 -0.49 2.13 11.00
CA ASP A 226 -1.91 2.22 10.70
C ASP A 226 -2.76 2.17 11.97
N SER A 227 -2.51 1.19 12.84
CA SER A 227 -3.21 1.09 14.12
C SER A 227 -2.93 2.29 15.04
N SER A 228 -1.74 2.87 14.97
CA SER A 228 -1.38 4.06 15.76
C SER A 228 -2.08 5.31 15.25
N VAL A 229 -2.20 5.50 13.93
CA VAL A 229 -2.93 6.63 13.32
C VAL A 229 -4.43 6.49 13.55
N THR A 230 -4.98 5.27 13.44
CA THR A 230 -6.38 4.97 13.79
C THR A 230 -6.65 5.35 15.24
N ALA A 231 -5.82 4.89 16.17
CA ALA A 231 -5.95 5.22 17.60
C ALA A 231 -5.84 6.72 17.86
N ALA A 232 -4.94 7.45 17.17
CA ALA A 232 -4.80 8.89 17.32
C ALA A 232 -6.05 9.65 16.81
N LEU A 233 -6.65 9.24 15.69
CA LEU A 233 -7.92 9.81 15.22
C LEU A 233 -9.06 9.58 16.23
N LEU A 234 -9.17 8.36 16.75
CA LEU A 234 -10.19 8.02 17.74
C LEU A 234 -9.98 8.76 19.05
N ALA A 235 -8.73 8.89 19.52
CA ALA A 235 -8.41 9.65 20.71
C ALA A 235 -8.77 11.14 20.56
N ALA A 236 -8.57 11.73 19.37
CA ALA A 236 -8.98 13.09 19.07
C ALA A 236 -10.50 13.27 18.93
N ALA A 237 -11.19 12.19 18.51
CA ALA A 237 -12.64 12.23 18.28
C ALA A 237 -13.45 11.92 19.55
N VAL A 238 -13.16 10.81 20.23
CA VAL A 238 -14.00 10.22 21.30
C VAL A 238 -13.15 9.67 22.45
N PRO A 239 -12.28 10.47 23.09
CA PRO A 239 -11.33 10.00 24.11
C PRO A 239 -12.00 9.28 25.29
N GLU A 240 -13.16 9.75 25.73
CA GLU A 240 -13.92 9.19 26.84
C GLU A 240 -14.54 7.81 26.54
N ASN A 241 -14.75 7.52 25.25
CA ASN A 241 -15.44 6.31 24.77
C ASN A 241 -14.45 5.30 24.14
N LEU A 242 -13.17 5.65 24.07
CA LEU A 242 -12.15 4.84 23.44
C LEU A 242 -11.50 3.87 24.41
N ILE A 243 -11.49 2.60 24.02
CA ILE A 243 -10.76 1.54 24.72
C ILE A 243 -9.65 1.06 23.78
N LEU A 244 -8.41 1.40 24.09
CA LEU A 244 -7.24 0.88 23.37
C LEU A 244 -6.80 -0.44 23.98
N VAL A 245 -6.62 -1.46 23.15
CA VAL A 245 -6.13 -2.77 23.58
C VAL A 245 -4.86 -3.13 22.83
N PHE A 246 -3.81 -3.38 23.59
CA PHE A 246 -2.55 -3.91 23.10
C PHE A 246 -2.34 -5.33 23.61
N VAL A 247 -2.04 -6.27 22.71
CA VAL A 247 -1.76 -7.66 23.07
C VAL A 247 -0.29 -7.94 22.82
N ASP A 248 0.45 -8.19 23.90
CA ASP A 248 1.79 -8.74 23.82
C ASP A 248 1.70 -10.25 23.55
N ASN A 249 1.98 -10.62 22.33
CA ASN A 249 1.96 -12.00 21.87
C ASN A 249 3.28 -12.76 22.10
N GLY A 250 4.26 -12.13 22.73
CA GLY A 250 5.60 -12.70 22.90
C GLY A 250 6.45 -12.78 21.62
N LEU A 251 5.92 -12.29 20.47
CA LEU A 251 6.57 -12.35 19.15
C LEU A 251 7.07 -10.97 18.70
N LEU A 252 7.06 -10.00 19.59
CA LEU A 252 7.48 -8.63 19.34
C LEU A 252 9.00 -8.50 19.28
N ARG A 253 9.47 -7.42 18.63
CA ARG A 253 10.88 -6.99 18.69
C ARG A 253 11.27 -6.61 20.11
N LYS A 254 12.57 -6.54 20.36
CA LYS A 254 13.09 -6.08 21.66
C LYS A 254 12.60 -4.67 21.98
N ASN A 255 12.11 -4.46 23.21
CA ASN A 255 11.59 -3.20 23.74
C ASN A 255 10.38 -2.61 22.96
N GLU A 256 9.72 -3.39 22.12
CA GLU A 256 8.58 -2.90 21.33
C GLU A 256 7.34 -2.68 22.19
N LYS A 257 7.08 -3.55 23.16
CA LYS A 257 6.01 -3.39 24.15
C LYS A 257 6.12 -2.07 24.89
N GLU A 258 7.27 -1.81 25.50
CA GLU A 258 7.53 -0.60 26.26
C GLU A 258 7.40 0.66 25.38
N GLN A 259 7.86 0.60 24.14
CA GLN A 259 7.72 1.70 23.18
C GLN A 259 6.25 1.98 22.82
N VAL A 260 5.45 0.94 22.61
CA VAL A 260 4.02 1.06 22.34
C VAL A 260 3.31 1.67 23.54
N GLU A 261 3.50 1.10 24.75
CA GLU A 261 2.88 1.60 25.98
C GLU A 261 3.24 3.07 26.26
N ALA A 262 4.52 3.42 26.12
CA ALA A 262 4.97 4.79 26.30
C ALA A 262 4.34 5.75 25.29
N THR A 263 4.20 5.33 24.01
CA THR A 263 3.60 6.15 22.97
C THR A 263 2.14 6.49 23.28
N PHE A 264 1.35 5.50 23.64
CA PHE A 264 -0.09 5.71 23.85
C PHE A 264 -0.39 6.43 25.17
N ARG A 265 0.26 6.06 26.26
CA ARG A 265 0.06 6.71 27.57
C ARG A 265 0.55 8.16 27.59
N THR A 266 1.75 8.42 27.04
CA THR A 266 2.39 9.74 27.19
C THR A 266 1.92 10.74 26.13
N LYS A 267 1.64 10.31 24.90
CA LYS A 267 1.35 11.21 23.78
C LYS A 267 -0.13 11.39 23.49
N LEU A 268 -0.92 10.35 23.65
CA LEU A 268 -2.36 10.42 23.36
C LEU A 268 -3.21 10.62 24.61
N GLY A 269 -2.65 10.42 25.81
CA GLY A 269 -3.37 10.61 27.07
C GLY A 269 -4.58 9.66 27.25
N VAL A 270 -4.59 8.53 26.52
CA VAL A 270 -5.68 7.55 26.55
C VAL A 270 -5.24 6.31 27.31
N GLU A 271 -6.15 5.72 28.06
CA GLU A 271 -5.90 4.48 28.78
C GLU A 271 -5.64 3.33 27.79
N LEU A 272 -4.54 2.61 27.98
CA LEU A 272 -4.16 1.44 27.21
C LEU A 272 -4.30 0.18 28.07
N VAL A 273 -5.19 -0.70 27.68
CA VAL A 273 -5.30 -2.06 28.24
C VAL A 273 -4.21 -2.92 27.60
N SER A 274 -3.17 -3.23 28.36
CA SER A 274 -2.06 -4.08 27.90
C SER A 274 -2.26 -5.51 28.43
N ILE A 275 -2.35 -6.47 27.50
CA ILE A 275 -2.59 -7.88 27.83
C ILE A 275 -1.33 -8.67 27.47
N ASP A 276 -0.70 -9.28 28.48
CA ASP A 276 0.37 -10.25 28.25
C ASP A 276 -0.26 -11.63 27.93
N ALA A 277 -0.13 -12.03 26.70
CA ALA A 277 -0.60 -13.31 26.19
C ALA A 277 0.55 -14.18 25.64
N SER A 278 1.80 -13.82 25.94
CA SER A 278 2.99 -14.45 25.39
C SER A 278 3.01 -15.96 25.58
N GLU A 279 2.66 -16.46 26.77
CA GLU A 279 2.61 -17.90 27.07
C GLU A 279 1.52 -18.63 26.24
N ILE A 280 0.39 -17.97 25.98
CA ILE A 280 -0.71 -18.55 25.19
C ILE A 280 -0.26 -18.74 23.73
N PHE A 281 0.33 -17.69 23.15
CA PHE A 281 0.81 -17.76 21.76
C PHE A 281 1.94 -18.78 21.61
N LEU A 282 2.94 -18.74 22.49
CA LEU A 282 4.07 -19.66 22.42
C LEU A 282 3.62 -21.12 22.66
N GLY A 283 2.70 -21.35 23.59
CA GLY A 283 2.15 -22.67 23.83
C GLY A 283 1.40 -23.25 22.60
N ARG A 284 0.63 -22.41 21.90
CA ARG A 284 -0.08 -22.83 20.68
C ARG A 284 0.84 -23.02 19.46
N LEU A 285 1.98 -22.34 19.44
CA LEU A 285 2.97 -22.45 18.37
C LEU A 285 3.99 -23.57 18.58
N ALA A 286 3.97 -24.24 19.75
CA ALA A 286 4.89 -25.35 20.05
C ALA A 286 4.75 -26.48 18.99
N GLY A 287 5.86 -26.90 18.40
CA GLY A 287 5.92 -27.90 17.32
C GLY A 287 5.39 -27.46 15.95
N VAL A 288 4.96 -26.20 15.80
CA VAL A 288 4.43 -25.68 14.51
C VAL A 288 5.58 -25.12 13.69
N ILE A 289 5.82 -25.72 12.53
CA ILE A 289 6.88 -25.33 11.58
C ILE A 289 6.34 -24.72 10.27
N ASP A 290 5.10 -25.04 9.93
CA ASP A 290 4.47 -24.57 8.69
C ASP A 290 4.07 -23.09 8.81
N PRO A 291 4.48 -22.23 7.86
CA PRO A 291 4.25 -20.78 7.93
C PRO A 291 2.76 -20.39 7.95
N GLU A 292 1.94 -21.05 7.14
CA GLU A 292 0.52 -20.74 7.07
C GLU A 292 -0.22 -21.16 8.35
N LYS A 293 0.19 -22.29 8.94
CA LYS A 293 -0.33 -22.71 10.25
C LYS A 293 0.08 -21.74 11.34
N LYS A 294 1.35 -21.24 11.35
CA LYS A 294 1.77 -20.18 12.30
C LYS A 294 0.87 -18.96 12.18
N ARG A 295 0.66 -18.45 10.96
CA ARG A 295 -0.19 -17.28 10.69
C ARG A 295 -1.62 -17.47 11.16
N LYS A 296 -2.22 -18.63 10.85
CA LYS A 296 -3.59 -18.98 11.25
C LYS A 296 -3.75 -19.04 12.75
N ILE A 297 -2.87 -19.77 13.45
CA ILE A 297 -2.90 -19.88 14.92
C ILE A 297 -2.76 -18.52 15.59
N ILE A 298 -1.84 -17.68 15.10
CA ILE A 298 -1.62 -16.35 15.64
C ILE A 298 -2.88 -15.48 15.43
N GLY A 299 -3.45 -15.49 14.22
CA GLY A 299 -4.67 -14.73 13.92
C GLY A 299 -5.86 -15.15 14.78
N GLU A 300 -6.15 -16.44 14.87
CA GLU A 300 -7.23 -16.99 15.72
C GLU A 300 -7.03 -16.64 17.19
N THR A 301 -5.79 -16.75 17.68
CA THR A 301 -5.48 -16.42 19.09
C THR A 301 -5.70 -14.93 19.40
N PHE A 302 -5.33 -14.03 18.47
CA PHE A 302 -5.64 -12.61 18.61
C PHE A 302 -7.14 -12.35 18.71
N ILE A 303 -7.94 -12.94 17.81
CA ILE A 303 -9.40 -12.76 17.80
C ILE A 303 -10.01 -13.21 19.13
N GLU A 304 -9.65 -14.39 19.64
CA GLU A 304 -10.15 -14.91 20.92
C GLU A 304 -9.81 -13.99 22.12
N ILE A 305 -8.59 -13.45 22.13
CA ILE A 305 -8.16 -12.54 23.21
C ILE A 305 -8.94 -11.23 23.13
N PHE A 306 -9.10 -10.67 21.94
CA PHE A 306 -9.89 -9.46 21.73
C PHE A 306 -11.34 -9.63 22.12
N GLU A 307 -11.96 -10.74 21.74
CA GLU A 307 -13.33 -11.06 22.11
C GLU A 307 -13.50 -11.14 23.62
N LYS A 308 -12.58 -11.84 24.28
CA LYS A 308 -12.59 -11.96 25.75
C LYS A 308 -12.43 -10.60 26.44
N GLU A 309 -11.62 -9.73 25.89
CA GLU A 309 -11.43 -8.38 26.43
C GLU A 309 -12.67 -7.51 26.19
N ALA A 310 -13.21 -7.51 24.97
CA ALA A 310 -14.40 -6.75 24.64
C ALA A 310 -15.59 -7.06 25.56
N LYS A 311 -15.79 -8.34 25.91
CA LYS A 311 -16.85 -8.79 26.82
C LYS A 311 -16.72 -8.21 28.23
N LYS A 312 -15.54 -7.79 28.67
CA LYS A 312 -15.34 -7.17 29.98
C LYS A 312 -15.84 -5.73 30.05
N HIS A 313 -15.93 -5.06 28.90
CA HIS A 313 -16.25 -3.64 28.82
C HIS A 313 -17.75 -3.34 28.56
N GLY A 314 -18.61 -4.37 28.51
CA GLY A 314 -20.08 -4.24 28.40
C GLY A 314 -20.52 -3.63 27.08
N ASP A 315 -20.86 -2.34 27.05
CA ASP A 315 -21.53 -1.67 25.91
C ASP A 315 -20.59 -1.29 24.75
N VAL A 316 -19.63 -2.14 24.40
CA VAL A 316 -18.82 -1.92 23.21
C VAL A 316 -19.65 -2.21 21.96
N LYS A 317 -19.95 -1.17 21.20
CA LYS A 317 -20.71 -1.29 19.96
C LYS A 317 -19.79 -1.36 18.73
N PHE A 318 -18.67 -0.67 18.75
CA PHE A 318 -17.79 -0.49 17.62
C PHE A 318 -16.43 -1.15 17.80
N LEU A 319 -15.93 -1.76 16.71
CA LEU A 319 -14.54 -2.20 16.58
C LEU A 319 -13.84 -1.35 15.52
N ALA A 320 -12.73 -0.71 15.90
CA ALA A 320 -11.95 0.09 14.96
C ALA A 320 -10.82 -0.73 14.34
N GLN A 321 -10.66 -0.62 13.02
CA GLN A 321 -9.61 -1.25 12.24
C GLN A 321 -8.86 -0.23 11.38
N GLY A 322 -7.56 -0.46 11.19
CA GLY A 322 -6.69 0.38 10.35
C GLY A 322 -6.64 -0.10 8.90
N THR A 323 -7.77 -0.50 8.32
CA THR A 323 -7.89 -0.90 6.91
C THR A 323 -7.54 0.27 6.01
N LEU A 324 -6.69 0.04 5.01
CA LEU A 324 -6.27 1.06 4.05
C LEU A 324 -7.04 0.97 2.74
N TYR A 325 -6.97 2.03 1.94
CA TYR A 325 -7.59 2.06 0.62
C TYR A 325 -7.06 0.95 -0.31
N THR A 326 -5.75 0.66 -0.25
CA THR A 326 -5.14 -0.46 -0.99
C THR A 326 -5.73 -1.81 -0.62
N ASP A 327 -6.04 -2.05 0.65
CA ASP A 327 -6.63 -3.32 1.10
C ASP A 327 -8.03 -3.52 0.50
N ILE A 328 -8.79 -2.43 0.36
CA ILE A 328 -10.14 -2.45 -0.25
C ILE A 328 -10.07 -2.72 -1.74
N ILE A 329 -9.17 -2.03 -2.45
CA ILE A 329 -9.00 -2.23 -3.90
C ILE A 329 -8.58 -3.67 -4.18
N GLU A 330 -7.59 -4.20 -3.46
CA GLU A 330 -7.11 -5.57 -3.63
C GLU A 330 -8.20 -6.61 -3.34
N SER A 331 -9.14 -6.32 -2.43
CA SER A 331 -10.26 -7.23 -2.11
C SER A 331 -11.41 -7.15 -3.12
N SER A 332 -11.59 -6.01 -3.80
CA SER A 332 -12.66 -5.80 -4.78
C SER A 332 -12.33 -6.34 -6.18
N VAL A 333 -11.06 -6.60 -6.50
CA VAL A 333 -10.61 -7.23 -7.75
C VAL A 333 -10.79 -8.76 -7.65
N VAL A 334 -12.01 -9.21 -7.42
CA VAL A 334 -12.40 -10.62 -7.44
C VAL A 334 -12.78 -11.00 -8.86
N GLY A 335 -11.85 -11.62 -9.60
CA GLY A 335 -12.19 -12.18 -10.93
C GLY A 335 -11.16 -13.16 -11.50
N SER A 336 -9.88 -13.06 -11.22
CA SER A 336 -8.89 -13.91 -11.90
C SER A 336 -7.56 -14.15 -11.20
N SER A 337 -7.30 -13.64 -10.01
CA SER A 337 -6.12 -14.02 -9.24
C SER A 337 -6.50 -14.59 -7.89
N LYS A 338 -5.99 -15.78 -7.57
CA LYS A 338 -6.07 -16.35 -6.22
C LYS A 338 -5.59 -15.29 -5.22
N THR A 339 -6.41 -14.96 -4.25
CA THR A 339 -6.14 -14.00 -3.17
C THR A 339 -4.76 -14.28 -2.57
N ILE A 340 -3.79 -13.42 -2.86
CA ILE A 340 -2.40 -13.59 -2.40
C ILE A 340 -2.25 -13.15 -0.93
N LYS A 341 -3.24 -12.43 -0.37
CA LYS A 341 -3.21 -11.94 1.00
C LYS A 341 -4.46 -12.38 1.77
N SER A 342 -4.31 -13.42 2.57
CA SER A 342 -5.30 -13.86 3.57
C SER A 342 -5.20 -13.09 4.91
N HIS A 343 -4.45 -11.96 4.96
CA HIS A 343 -3.99 -11.37 6.21
C HIS A 343 -4.66 -10.05 6.59
N HIS A 344 -5.46 -9.48 5.72
CA HIS A 344 -6.27 -8.31 6.03
C HIS A 344 -7.73 -8.75 6.16
N ASN A 345 -8.33 -8.53 7.33
CA ASN A 345 -9.74 -8.83 7.64
C ASN A 345 -10.72 -7.99 6.78
N VAL A 346 -10.54 -7.95 5.47
CA VAL A 346 -11.43 -7.24 4.54
C VAL A 346 -12.69 -8.06 4.21
N GLY A 347 -12.85 -9.21 4.86
CA GLY A 347 -14.00 -10.11 4.67
C GLY A 347 -15.11 -10.01 5.71
N GLY A 348 -15.02 -9.04 6.64
CA GLY A 348 -15.95 -8.93 7.75
C GLY A 348 -15.51 -9.68 9.00
N LEU A 349 -16.14 -9.34 10.12
CA LEU A 349 -15.97 -10.03 11.38
C LEU A 349 -16.58 -11.44 11.28
N PRO A 350 -16.09 -12.44 12.05
CA PRO A 350 -16.77 -13.71 12.16
C PRO A 350 -18.24 -13.54 12.52
N ASP A 351 -19.15 -14.36 12.00
CA ASP A 351 -20.61 -14.27 12.14
C ASP A 351 -21.12 -14.14 13.59
N TRP A 352 -20.28 -14.53 14.55
CA TRP A 352 -20.57 -14.42 15.99
C TRP A 352 -20.17 -13.08 16.62
N MET A 353 -19.43 -12.21 15.90
CA MET A 353 -19.06 -10.87 16.34
C MET A 353 -20.11 -9.84 15.93
N THR A 354 -20.75 -9.22 16.91
CA THR A 354 -21.87 -8.26 16.70
C THR A 354 -21.41 -6.80 16.63
N PHE A 355 -20.09 -6.53 16.50
CA PHE A 355 -19.57 -5.17 16.42
C PHE A 355 -19.81 -4.54 15.05
N GLU A 356 -20.12 -3.24 15.07
CA GLU A 356 -20.06 -2.41 13.87
C GLU A 356 -18.61 -1.97 13.63
N LEU A 357 -18.13 -2.03 12.37
CA LEU A 357 -16.76 -1.64 12.04
C LEU A 357 -16.63 -0.13 11.84
N ILE A 358 -15.55 0.45 12.40
CA ILE A 358 -15.10 1.80 12.08
C ILE A 358 -13.72 1.68 11.43
N GLU A 359 -13.62 2.10 10.18
CA GLU A 359 -12.40 2.02 9.37
C GLU A 359 -11.95 3.42 8.90
N PRO A 360 -11.34 4.22 9.77
CA PRO A 360 -11.09 5.63 9.49
C PRO A 360 -10.12 5.86 8.33
N LEU A 361 -9.26 4.89 8.01
CA LEU A 361 -8.19 5.00 7.02
C LEU A 361 -8.54 4.38 5.66
N ARG A 362 -9.76 3.84 5.50
CA ARG A 362 -10.16 3.09 4.30
C ARG A 362 -10.14 3.89 2.99
N GLU A 363 -10.10 5.21 3.07
CA GLU A 363 -10.12 6.13 1.93
C GLU A 363 -8.73 6.63 1.56
N ILE A 364 -7.67 6.30 2.31
CA ILE A 364 -6.35 6.87 2.14
C ILE A 364 -5.26 5.82 1.90
N PHE A 365 -4.24 6.22 1.13
CA PHE A 365 -3.07 5.41 0.86
C PHE A 365 -2.06 5.43 2.02
N LYS A 366 -1.11 4.50 2.03
CA LYS A 366 -0.10 4.36 3.09
C LYS A 366 0.75 5.61 3.31
N ASP A 367 1.11 6.32 2.25
CA ASP A 367 1.86 7.57 2.34
C ASP A 367 1.03 8.72 2.91
N GLU A 368 -0.29 8.75 2.61
CA GLU A 368 -1.24 9.68 3.21
C GLU A 368 -1.46 9.38 4.70
N VAL A 369 -1.53 8.08 5.09
CA VAL A 369 -1.58 7.69 6.50
C VAL A 369 -0.37 8.21 7.28
N ARG A 370 0.83 8.15 6.69
CA ARG A 370 2.04 8.71 7.32
C ARG A 370 1.94 10.23 7.50
N LYS A 371 1.47 10.95 6.49
CA LYS A 371 1.24 12.40 6.57
C LYS A 371 0.19 12.73 7.64
N LEU A 372 -0.92 11.97 7.65
CA LEU A 372 -1.98 12.10 8.64
C LEU A 372 -1.45 11.86 10.08
N GLY A 373 -0.60 10.86 10.25
CA GLY A 373 0.04 10.59 11.55
C GLY A 373 0.85 11.79 12.07
N LEU A 374 1.59 12.48 11.19
CA LEU A 374 2.32 13.70 11.55
C LEU A 374 1.36 14.84 11.90
N GLU A 375 0.27 15.04 11.16
CA GLU A 375 -0.77 16.03 11.45
C GLU A 375 -1.44 15.81 12.81
N LEU A 376 -1.58 14.54 13.22
CA LEU A 376 -2.10 14.14 14.52
C LEU A 376 -1.07 14.17 15.65
N GLY A 377 0.16 14.66 15.38
CA GLY A 377 1.21 14.82 16.39
C GLY A 377 1.99 13.54 16.73
N LEU A 378 1.84 12.48 15.97
CA LEU A 378 2.67 11.28 16.16
C LEU A 378 4.12 11.56 15.74
N SER A 379 5.07 10.90 16.42
CA SER A 379 6.49 11.13 16.14
C SER A 379 6.89 10.61 14.77
N ARG A 380 7.83 11.32 14.12
CA ARG A 380 8.39 10.90 12.84
C ARG A 380 8.97 9.47 12.90
N GLU A 381 9.58 9.10 14.01
CA GLU A 381 10.14 7.76 14.22
C GLU A 381 9.06 6.66 14.17
N LEU A 382 7.89 6.90 14.76
CA LEU A 382 6.77 5.98 14.72
C LEU A 382 6.17 5.89 13.32
N VAL A 383 5.94 7.03 12.67
CA VAL A 383 5.26 7.13 11.38
C VAL A 383 6.09 6.55 10.25
N PHE A 384 7.43 6.71 10.29
CA PHE A 384 8.34 6.20 9.27
C PHE A 384 9.09 4.92 9.68
N ARG A 385 8.59 4.21 10.68
CA ARG A 385 9.15 2.89 11.03
C ARG A 385 8.98 1.89 9.89
N HIS A 386 9.96 1.00 9.76
CA HIS A 386 9.86 -0.10 8.81
C HIS A 386 8.64 -0.99 9.10
N PRO A 387 8.01 -1.56 8.07
CA PRO A 387 6.93 -2.52 8.25
C PRO A 387 7.31 -3.66 9.19
N PHE A 388 6.35 -4.09 9.99
CA PHE A 388 6.49 -5.26 10.84
C PHE A 388 5.22 -6.10 10.69
N PRO A 389 5.35 -7.39 10.37
CA PRO A 389 4.21 -8.23 10.04
C PRO A 389 3.36 -8.54 11.27
N GLY A 390 2.05 -8.76 11.08
CA GLY A 390 1.14 -9.13 12.17
C GLY A 390 1.57 -10.36 12.96
N PRO A 391 2.08 -11.45 12.34
CA PRO A 391 2.63 -12.60 13.06
C PRO A 391 3.94 -12.34 13.81
N GLY A 392 4.49 -11.13 13.73
CA GLY A 392 5.69 -10.74 14.43
C GLY A 392 6.94 -11.53 14.01
N LEU A 393 7.79 -11.83 14.97
CA LEU A 393 9.03 -12.58 14.73
C LEU A 393 8.80 -14.07 14.41
N ALA A 394 7.58 -14.58 14.57
CA ALA A 394 7.30 -15.99 14.29
C ALA A 394 7.60 -16.41 12.84
N ILE A 395 7.36 -15.51 11.88
CA ILE A 395 7.63 -15.74 10.45
C ILE A 395 9.04 -15.31 10.02
N ARG A 396 9.90 -15.01 10.99
CA ARG A 396 11.33 -14.73 10.82
C ARG A 396 12.19 -15.76 11.56
N ILE A 397 11.57 -16.82 12.07
CA ILE A 397 12.24 -17.99 12.63
C ILE A 397 11.85 -19.18 11.73
N MET A 398 12.80 -19.65 10.93
CA MET A 398 12.60 -20.82 10.10
C MET A 398 12.46 -22.05 10.98
N GLY A 399 11.31 -22.71 10.94
CA GLY A 399 11.01 -23.85 11.79
C GLY A 399 10.23 -23.48 13.06
N GLU A 400 10.47 -24.20 14.17
CA GLU A 400 9.71 -24.03 15.41
C GLU A 400 10.06 -22.73 16.13
N VAL A 401 9.01 -22.04 16.62
CA VAL A 401 9.14 -20.82 17.40
C VAL A 401 9.22 -21.15 18.89
N ASN A 402 10.33 -20.75 19.54
CA ASN A 402 10.55 -20.93 20.96
C ASN A 402 11.27 -19.72 21.57
N LYS A 403 11.27 -19.63 22.90
CA LYS A 403 11.89 -18.51 23.62
C LYS A 403 13.38 -18.32 23.29
N PRO A 404 14.24 -19.37 23.26
CA PRO A 404 15.64 -19.21 22.91
C PRO A 404 15.84 -18.64 21.49
N SER A 405 15.11 -19.16 20.50
CA SER A 405 15.19 -18.67 19.11
C SER A 405 14.74 -17.22 18.98
N LEU A 406 13.69 -16.83 19.68
CA LEU A 406 13.21 -15.43 19.73
C LEU A 406 14.26 -14.50 20.33
N GLU A 407 14.93 -14.90 21.40
CA GLU A 407 15.97 -14.08 22.02
C GLU A 407 17.21 -13.89 21.12
N LEU A 408 17.64 -14.95 20.41
CA LEU A 408 18.71 -14.85 19.43
C LEU A 408 18.34 -13.85 18.32
N LEU A 409 17.14 -14.03 17.75
CA LEU A 409 16.66 -13.17 16.66
C LEU A 409 16.48 -11.72 17.12
N ARG A 410 15.91 -11.46 18.30
CA ARG A 410 15.76 -10.11 18.86
C ARG A 410 17.07 -9.38 19.00
N LYS A 411 18.12 -10.06 19.50
CA LYS A 411 19.46 -9.49 19.66
C LYS A 411 20.09 -9.15 18.32
N ALA A 412 20.01 -10.06 17.34
CA ALA A 412 20.52 -9.83 15.99
C ALA A 412 19.78 -8.69 15.27
N ASP A 413 18.44 -8.64 15.38
CA ASP A 413 17.62 -7.61 14.73
C ASP A 413 17.87 -6.20 15.29
N VAL A 414 18.16 -6.08 16.59
CA VAL A 414 18.54 -4.81 17.22
C VAL A 414 19.86 -4.31 16.62
N ILE A 415 20.88 -5.15 16.51
CA ILE A 415 22.19 -4.78 15.98
C ILE A 415 22.06 -4.29 14.54
N LEU A 416 21.32 -5.03 13.69
CA LEU A 416 21.06 -4.61 12.31
C LEU A 416 20.43 -3.23 12.25
N ARG A 417 19.37 -3.00 13.04
CA ARG A 417 18.64 -1.73 13.04
C ARG A 417 19.49 -0.57 13.55
N ASP A 418 20.31 -0.81 14.55
CA ASP A 418 21.21 0.21 15.11
C ASP A 418 22.30 0.61 14.09
N GLU A 419 22.90 -0.36 13.40
CA GLU A 419 23.88 -0.09 12.33
C GLU A 419 23.24 0.66 11.15
N LEU A 420 22.03 0.30 10.74
CA LEU A 420 21.33 1.02 9.68
C LEU A 420 20.95 2.44 10.10
N LYS A 421 20.56 2.68 11.36
CA LYS A 421 20.25 4.01 11.88
C LYS A 421 21.51 4.87 11.95
N SER A 422 22.59 4.38 12.54
CA SER A 422 23.84 5.11 12.70
C SER A 422 24.52 5.47 11.39
N SER A 423 24.41 4.60 10.39
CA SER A 423 24.94 4.84 9.03
C SER A 423 23.99 5.63 8.12
N GLY A 424 22.78 5.99 8.58
CA GLY A 424 21.79 6.71 7.80
C GLY A 424 21.08 5.87 6.71
N TRP A 425 21.29 4.56 6.69
CA TRP A 425 20.64 3.66 5.73
C TRP A 425 19.22 3.27 6.11
N TYR A 426 18.83 3.39 7.38
CA TYR A 426 17.47 3.05 7.83
C TYR A 426 16.38 3.77 7.03
N ASN A 427 16.53 5.07 6.78
CA ASN A 427 15.54 5.86 6.04
C ASN A 427 15.65 5.75 4.51
N LYS A 428 16.69 5.10 4.01
CA LYS A 428 16.91 4.87 2.57
C LYS A 428 16.34 3.54 2.09
N THR A 429 16.01 2.64 3.01
CA THR A 429 15.53 1.30 2.71
C THR A 429 14.06 1.17 3.10
N TRP A 430 13.32 0.33 2.38
CA TRP A 430 11.90 0.07 2.65
C TRP A 430 11.70 -0.75 3.91
N GLN A 431 12.44 -1.86 4.03
CA GLN A 431 12.34 -2.79 5.14
C GLN A 431 13.67 -3.49 5.38
N ALA A 432 14.04 -3.65 6.65
CA ALA A 432 15.23 -4.38 7.07
C ALA A 432 14.94 -5.22 8.31
N PHE A 433 15.39 -6.46 8.31
CA PHE A 433 15.22 -7.41 9.40
C PHE A 433 16.20 -8.57 9.32
N CYS A 434 16.35 -9.28 10.45
CA CYS A 434 17.04 -10.55 10.52
C CYS A 434 16.05 -11.72 10.44
N VAL A 435 16.50 -12.85 9.90
CA VAL A 435 15.79 -14.14 9.88
C VAL A 435 16.69 -15.19 10.54
N LEU A 436 16.21 -15.88 11.55
CA LEU A 436 16.92 -17.00 12.15
C LEU A 436 16.70 -18.24 11.28
N LEU A 437 17.79 -18.75 10.71
CA LEU A 437 17.74 -19.94 9.86
C LEU A 437 17.75 -21.21 10.72
N ASN A 438 17.01 -22.23 10.29
CA ASN A 438 17.06 -23.54 10.93
C ASN A 438 18.26 -24.36 10.43
N VAL A 439 19.44 -23.76 10.55
CA VAL A 439 20.72 -24.32 10.11
C VAL A 439 21.79 -23.99 11.13
N ASN A 440 22.49 -25.04 11.59
CA ASN A 440 23.70 -24.87 12.38
C ASN A 440 24.93 -24.93 11.48
N SER A 441 25.84 -24.02 11.73
CA SER A 441 27.07 -23.84 10.97
C SER A 441 28.30 -24.13 11.82
N VAL A 442 29.29 -24.75 11.22
CA VAL A 442 30.60 -24.94 11.85
C VAL A 442 31.34 -23.59 11.81
N GLY A 443 31.89 -23.21 12.95
CA GLY A 443 32.77 -22.05 13.12
C GLY A 443 34.00 -22.36 13.96
N VAL A 444 34.92 -21.42 14.04
CA VAL A 444 36.06 -21.46 14.95
C VAL A 444 36.06 -20.14 15.71
N MET A 445 35.95 -20.19 17.01
CA MET A 445 35.95 -19.02 17.90
C MET A 445 36.90 -19.27 19.05
N GLY A 446 37.98 -18.45 19.17
CA GLY A 446 38.99 -18.59 20.19
C GLY A 446 39.63 -19.97 20.23
N ASP A 447 40.10 -20.49 19.10
CA ASP A 447 40.70 -21.81 18.88
C ASP A 447 39.77 -23.02 19.13
N ASN A 448 38.50 -22.77 19.50
CA ASN A 448 37.53 -23.84 19.69
C ASN A 448 36.60 -23.94 18.46
N ARG A 449 36.29 -25.18 18.09
CA ARG A 449 35.24 -25.46 17.09
C ARG A 449 33.85 -25.21 17.67
N THR A 450 33.07 -24.38 17.02
CA THR A 450 31.69 -24.10 17.40
C THR A 450 30.71 -24.70 16.37
N TYR A 451 29.48 -24.96 16.83
CA TYR A 451 28.40 -25.43 15.97
C TYR A 451 27.11 -24.69 16.38
N GLU A 452 26.87 -23.55 15.74
CA GLU A 452 25.89 -22.58 16.15
C GLU A 452 25.00 -22.12 14.99
N ASN A 453 23.97 -21.32 15.31
CA ASN A 453 22.98 -20.90 14.35
C ASN A 453 23.53 -19.94 13.29
N ALA A 454 22.88 -19.92 12.13
CA ALA A 454 23.08 -18.92 11.10
C ALA A 454 21.89 -17.94 11.08
N VAL A 455 22.20 -16.65 10.82
CA VAL A 455 21.22 -15.58 10.65
C VAL A 455 21.34 -15.01 9.25
N CYS A 456 20.19 -14.80 8.59
CA CYS A 456 20.11 -14.07 7.34
C CYS A 456 19.69 -12.63 7.61
N VAL A 457 20.42 -11.70 7.00
CA VAL A 457 20.07 -10.27 6.92
C VAL A 457 19.30 -10.03 5.62
N ARG A 458 18.08 -9.54 5.73
CA ARG A 458 17.23 -9.15 4.62
C ARG A 458 17.00 -7.64 4.64
N VAL A 459 17.45 -6.93 3.61
CA VAL A 459 17.24 -5.49 3.44
C VAL A 459 16.76 -5.24 2.03
N VAL A 460 15.62 -4.58 1.88
CA VAL A 460 14.97 -4.39 0.58
C VAL A 460 14.57 -2.94 0.33
N ASP A 461 14.61 -2.58 -0.94
CA ASP A 461 14.08 -1.34 -1.49
C ASP A 461 12.80 -1.66 -2.26
N ALA A 462 11.75 -0.91 -1.98
CA ALA A 462 10.46 -1.00 -2.65
C ALA A 462 9.78 0.37 -2.63
N SER A 463 8.87 0.61 -3.57
CA SER A 463 7.99 1.78 -3.55
C SER A 463 6.65 1.49 -2.87
N ASP A 464 6.10 0.32 -3.09
CA ASP A 464 4.76 -0.09 -2.65
C ASP A 464 4.70 -1.52 -2.06
N GLY A 465 5.82 -2.25 -2.11
CA GLY A 465 5.92 -3.63 -1.64
C GLY A 465 5.34 -4.68 -2.60
N MET A 466 4.81 -4.29 -3.77
CA MET A 466 4.41 -5.24 -4.82
C MET A 466 5.63 -5.84 -5.50
N THR A 467 6.61 -5.00 -5.81
CA THR A 467 7.95 -5.39 -6.27
C THR A 467 8.99 -4.90 -5.27
N ALA A 468 10.06 -5.64 -5.12
CA ALA A 468 11.19 -5.26 -4.28
C ALA A 468 12.50 -5.79 -4.84
N SER A 469 13.56 -5.01 -4.68
CA SER A 469 14.93 -5.45 -4.91
C SER A 469 15.70 -5.46 -3.59
N PHE A 470 16.76 -6.27 -3.49
CA PHE A 470 17.63 -6.16 -2.34
C PHE A 470 18.36 -4.81 -2.33
N SER A 471 18.52 -4.21 -1.16
CA SER A 471 19.28 -2.97 -1.01
C SER A 471 20.76 -3.22 -1.17
N ARG A 472 21.45 -2.42 -1.96
CA ARG A 472 22.90 -2.53 -2.17
C ARG A 472 23.66 -1.79 -1.06
N LEU A 473 23.67 -2.37 0.14
CA LEU A 473 24.40 -1.82 1.26
C LEU A 473 25.91 -1.81 1.00
N PRO A 474 26.67 -0.81 1.52
CA PRO A 474 28.12 -0.84 1.49
C PRO A 474 28.68 -2.10 2.18
N TYR A 475 29.73 -2.67 1.61
CA TYR A 475 30.36 -3.87 2.18
C TYR A 475 30.87 -3.65 3.60
N ASP A 476 31.44 -2.48 3.91
CA ASP A 476 31.90 -2.12 5.26
C ASP A 476 30.74 -2.15 6.28
N LEU A 477 29.52 -1.72 5.86
CA LEU A 477 28.35 -1.79 6.71
C LEU A 477 27.90 -3.24 6.94
N LEU A 478 27.90 -4.06 5.89
CA LEU A 478 27.60 -5.50 6.00
C LEU A 478 28.62 -6.22 6.90
N GLU A 479 29.91 -5.89 6.77
CA GLU A 479 30.97 -6.42 7.62
C GLU A 479 30.74 -6.03 9.09
N ASN A 480 30.44 -4.76 9.37
CA ASN A 480 30.16 -4.28 10.72
C ASN A 480 28.95 -4.98 11.34
N VAL A 481 27.85 -5.11 10.59
CA VAL A 481 26.63 -5.84 11.03
C VAL A 481 26.99 -7.29 11.37
N SER A 482 27.69 -7.98 10.47
CA SER A 482 28.10 -9.37 10.66
C SER A 482 29.00 -9.53 11.88
N ARG A 483 30.06 -8.70 11.99
CA ARG A 483 31.01 -8.72 13.10
C ARG A 483 30.31 -8.48 14.44
N ARG A 484 29.42 -7.50 14.51
CA ARG A 484 28.68 -7.20 15.75
C ARG A 484 27.73 -8.33 16.12
N ILE A 485 26.97 -8.89 15.17
CA ILE A 485 26.06 -10.01 15.45
C ILE A 485 26.83 -11.20 16.00
N ILE A 486 27.93 -11.60 15.35
CA ILE A 486 28.74 -12.75 15.79
C ILE A 486 29.38 -12.52 17.16
N ASN A 487 29.87 -11.30 17.46
CA ASN A 487 30.56 -11.01 18.70
C ASN A 487 29.63 -10.73 19.89
N GLU A 488 28.43 -10.17 19.64
CA GLU A 488 27.51 -9.73 20.68
C GLU A 488 26.36 -10.73 20.94
N VAL A 489 26.12 -11.68 20.03
CA VAL A 489 25.03 -12.64 20.16
C VAL A 489 25.54 -14.06 20.25
N ASN A 490 25.79 -14.54 21.46
CA ASN A 490 26.21 -15.91 21.71
C ASN A 490 25.19 -16.90 21.13
N GLY A 491 25.64 -17.88 20.36
CA GLY A 491 24.79 -18.86 19.68
C GLY A 491 24.59 -18.58 18.17
N ILE A 492 25.24 -17.53 17.64
CA ILE A 492 25.29 -17.22 16.20
C ILE A 492 26.73 -17.10 15.77
N ASN A 493 27.15 -17.94 14.81
CA ASN A 493 28.50 -17.92 14.24
C ASN A 493 28.56 -17.62 12.73
N ARG A 494 27.40 -17.36 12.09
CA ARG A 494 27.32 -17.06 10.66
C ARG A 494 26.22 -16.06 10.33
N VAL A 495 26.57 -15.08 9.50
CA VAL A 495 25.63 -14.11 8.94
C VAL A 495 25.69 -14.21 7.41
N VAL A 496 24.51 -14.28 6.76
CA VAL A 496 24.36 -14.26 5.31
C VAL A 496 23.50 -13.08 4.90
N TYR A 497 23.63 -12.61 3.65
CA TYR A 497 22.82 -11.52 3.09
C TYR A 497 21.94 -12.05 1.97
N ASP A 498 20.62 -11.80 2.04
CA ASP A 498 19.67 -12.22 1.02
C ASP A 498 19.61 -11.19 -0.12
N ILE A 499 20.03 -11.61 -1.31
CA ILE A 499 20.07 -10.80 -2.54
C ILE A 499 18.92 -11.10 -3.50
N SER A 500 17.86 -11.78 -3.05
CA SER A 500 16.73 -12.15 -3.88
C SER A 500 15.79 -10.97 -4.11
N SER A 501 15.24 -10.85 -5.33
CA SER A 501 14.23 -9.85 -5.68
C SER A 501 12.81 -10.41 -5.54
N LYS A 502 11.83 -9.55 -5.36
CA LYS A 502 10.41 -9.88 -5.45
C LYS A 502 9.84 -9.29 -6.75
N PRO A 503 9.26 -10.10 -7.67
CA PRO A 503 9.36 -11.56 -7.71
C PRO A 503 10.78 -12.07 -8.03
N PRO A 504 11.10 -13.38 -7.94
CA PRO A 504 10.19 -14.48 -7.55
C PRO A 504 10.06 -14.69 -6.05
N ALA A 505 11.02 -14.20 -5.23
CA ALA A 505 10.93 -14.28 -3.78
C ALA A 505 9.85 -13.34 -3.22
N THR A 506 9.50 -13.51 -1.95
CA THR A 506 8.70 -12.55 -1.16
C THR A 506 9.62 -11.62 -0.36
N ILE A 507 9.07 -10.58 0.28
CA ILE A 507 9.85 -9.71 1.19
C ILE A 507 10.15 -10.48 2.48
N GLU A 508 9.09 -10.95 3.17
CA GLU A 508 9.25 -11.86 4.32
C GLU A 508 9.62 -13.27 3.83
N TRP A 509 10.27 -14.07 4.67
CA TRP A 509 10.72 -15.41 4.31
C TRP A 509 9.63 -16.49 4.52
N GLU A 510 8.74 -16.28 5.51
CA GLU A 510 7.58 -17.13 5.78
C GLU A 510 6.25 -16.36 5.71
#